data_32fc414186064d3f5ad4059ce9d3cad2
#
_entry.id   32fc414186064d3f5ad4059ce9d3cad2
#
_cell.length_a   1.000
_cell.length_b   1.000
_cell.length_c   1.000
_cell.angle_alpha   90.00
_cell.angle_beta   90.00
_cell.angle_gamma   90.00
#
_symmetry.space_group_name_H-M   'P 1'
#
loop_
_entity.id
_entity.type
_entity.pdbx_description
1 polymer ?
#
loop_
_entity_poly.entity_id
_entity_poly.type
_entity_poly.pdbx_seq_one_letter_code
_entity_poly.pdbx_strand_id
1 'polypeptide(L)'
;MAIRYSVIIPTYNRAQQLLLTLASFETQTYPKQLFEVIVADDGSTDGTKEMIEGFKASYPLIYVSHQEQRGRSAVRNLGLRRAKGLYIIFCDADFVVLPEFIRIVSRYHRKYPKSVLSGIPHSWDDAFTHYYPDFSPEEKEQCRNILTQSNLWNADYEAANEITPIITPEDILHQTGALSKVVSPTRVPPHTQKQFASTDVAPWMLLVTRCVAIRRSHLIRIGGFNERFVLYGLEDWDLGYRLHRLKIPFYCIKEVVGYHQEHPTYLRGNVLNTENLRIMYETYGFHDSSLNLFALIPPSEDFETYKNTLRVLRRGFRSKLTRSSALLLRRTLHIAAKQFYDQSHTHAYKKSLHLIKRKAANRKSRVAHVLREMLVKSEKLVE
;
A
#
# COMPACT_ATOMS: atom_id res chain seq x y z
N MET A 1 -29.80 -13.63 -1.90
CA MET A 1 -28.98 -13.13 -3.03
C MET A 1 -27.52 -13.51 -2.80
N ALA A 2 -26.74 -13.70 -3.87
CA ALA A 2 -25.31 -14.05 -3.70
C ALA A 2 -24.50 -12.80 -3.31
N ILE A 3 -23.58 -12.95 -2.37
CA ILE A 3 -22.62 -11.90 -1.98
C ILE A 3 -21.79 -11.50 -3.19
N ARG A 4 -21.72 -10.20 -3.48
CA ARG A 4 -20.94 -9.67 -4.57
C ARG A 4 -19.54 -9.22 -4.13
N TYR A 5 -19.43 -8.62 -2.94
CA TYR A 5 -18.18 -8.16 -2.37
C TYR A 5 -17.93 -8.78 -0.99
N SER A 6 -16.74 -9.31 -0.77
CA SER A 6 -16.25 -9.62 0.57
C SER A 6 -15.16 -8.58 0.89
N VAL A 7 -15.41 -7.78 1.91
CA VAL A 7 -14.40 -6.86 2.47
C VAL A 7 -13.60 -7.63 3.50
N ILE A 8 -12.30 -7.71 3.33
CA ILE A 8 -11.38 -8.36 4.27
C ILE A 8 -10.60 -7.28 5.00
N ILE A 9 -10.75 -7.23 6.31
CA ILE A 9 -10.09 -6.28 7.20
C ILE A 9 -9.12 -7.06 8.09
N PRO A 10 -7.82 -7.06 7.80
CA PRO A 10 -6.83 -7.62 8.70
C PRO A 10 -6.67 -6.70 9.92
N THR A 11 -6.59 -7.27 11.11
CA THR A 11 -6.37 -6.51 12.35
C THR A 11 -5.36 -7.19 13.26
N TYR A 12 -4.67 -6.38 14.08
CA TYR A 12 -3.86 -6.82 15.20
C TYR A 12 -3.69 -5.66 16.17
N ASN A 13 -4.32 -5.76 17.35
CA ASN A 13 -4.29 -4.74 18.40
C ASN A 13 -4.69 -3.35 17.89
N ARG A 14 -5.88 -3.25 17.29
CA ARG A 14 -6.45 -2.03 16.68
C ARG A 14 -7.95 -1.87 16.97
N ALA A 15 -8.41 -2.29 18.15
CA ALA A 15 -9.83 -2.29 18.49
C ALA A 15 -10.52 -0.94 18.25
N GLN A 16 -9.92 0.16 18.69
CA GLN A 16 -10.51 1.50 18.59
C GLN A 16 -10.61 1.98 17.13
N GLN A 17 -9.54 1.81 16.33
CA GLN A 17 -9.55 2.19 14.92
C GLN A 17 -10.52 1.31 14.11
N LEU A 18 -10.53 0.01 14.40
CA LEU A 18 -11.41 -0.95 13.76
C LEU A 18 -12.89 -0.63 14.03
N LEU A 19 -13.21 -0.16 15.23
CA LEU A 19 -14.58 0.24 15.59
C LEU A 19 -15.10 1.34 14.65
N LEU A 20 -14.32 2.39 14.40
CA LEU A 20 -14.70 3.45 13.43
C LEU A 20 -14.77 2.92 12.01
N THR A 21 -13.86 2.04 11.63
CA THR A 21 -13.88 1.41 10.31
C THR A 21 -15.16 0.57 10.13
N LEU A 22 -15.56 -0.25 11.11
CA LEU A 22 -16.81 -1.01 11.07
C LEU A 22 -18.03 -0.10 11.03
N ALA A 23 -18.08 0.96 11.85
CA ALA A 23 -19.14 1.97 11.81
C ALA A 23 -19.28 2.62 10.43
N SER A 24 -18.16 2.85 9.72
CA SER A 24 -18.20 3.43 8.38
C SER A 24 -18.82 2.49 7.33
N PHE A 25 -18.78 1.18 7.53
CA PHE A 25 -19.50 0.24 6.67
C PHE A 25 -21.01 0.26 6.91
N GLU A 26 -21.48 0.73 8.08
CA GLU A 26 -22.91 0.97 8.32
C GLU A 26 -23.49 2.09 7.44
N THR A 27 -22.67 3.06 7.05
CA THR A 27 -23.12 4.17 6.21
C THR A 27 -23.15 3.86 4.71
N GLN A 28 -22.71 2.66 4.28
CA GLN A 28 -22.59 2.33 2.86
C GLN A 28 -23.94 2.39 2.15
N THR A 29 -24.00 3.14 1.04
CA THR A 29 -25.18 3.26 0.16
C THR A 29 -25.35 2.04 -0.77
N TYR A 30 -24.39 1.13 -0.80
CA TYR A 30 -24.51 -0.15 -1.51
C TYR A 30 -25.35 -1.12 -0.68
N PRO A 31 -26.23 -1.95 -1.31
CA PRO A 31 -27.13 -2.84 -0.57
C PRO A 31 -26.39 -3.79 0.40
N LYS A 32 -26.75 -3.71 1.69
CA LYS A 32 -26.10 -4.45 2.79
C LYS A 32 -26.05 -5.96 2.57
N GLN A 33 -27.09 -6.53 1.95
CA GLN A 33 -27.20 -7.95 1.65
C GLN A 33 -26.30 -8.41 0.48
N LEU A 34 -25.64 -7.50 -0.23
CA LEU A 34 -24.77 -7.81 -1.38
C LEU A 34 -23.28 -7.75 -1.04
N PHE A 35 -22.92 -7.34 0.18
CA PHE A 35 -21.54 -7.42 0.66
C PHE A 35 -21.48 -8.05 2.05
N GLU A 36 -20.33 -8.56 2.40
CA GLU A 36 -19.97 -9.03 3.74
C GLU A 36 -18.66 -8.39 4.18
N VAL A 37 -18.48 -8.21 5.48
CA VAL A 37 -17.23 -7.77 6.09
C VAL A 37 -16.64 -8.92 6.88
N ILE A 38 -15.40 -9.23 6.64
CA ILE A 38 -14.64 -10.30 7.30
C ILE A 38 -13.49 -9.64 8.04
N VAL A 39 -13.60 -9.57 9.35
CA VAL A 39 -12.47 -9.17 10.21
C VAL A 39 -11.60 -10.40 10.42
N ALA A 40 -10.36 -10.30 9.95
CA ALA A 40 -9.36 -11.34 10.11
C ALA A 40 -8.33 -10.85 11.14
N ASP A 41 -8.35 -11.46 12.32
CA ASP A 41 -7.55 -11.07 13.47
C ASP A 41 -6.29 -11.93 13.57
N ASP A 42 -5.15 -11.29 13.70
CA ASP A 42 -3.83 -11.94 13.82
C ASP A 42 -3.42 -12.22 15.28
N GLY A 43 -4.41 -12.54 16.15
CA GLY A 43 -4.17 -12.87 17.55
C GLY A 43 -4.13 -11.65 18.47
N SER A 44 -5.06 -10.70 18.32
CA SER A 44 -5.14 -9.51 19.16
C SER A 44 -5.40 -9.83 20.64
N THR A 45 -4.90 -8.95 21.51
CA THR A 45 -5.01 -9.03 22.98
C THR A 45 -5.59 -7.76 23.62
N ASP A 46 -6.05 -6.80 22.80
CA ASP A 46 -6.53 -5.47 23.20
C ASP A 46 -8.06 -5.35 23.32
N GLY A 47 -8.77 -6.47 23.44
CA GLY A 47 -10.23 -6.46 23.47
C GLY A 47 -10.90 -6.38 22.09
N THR A 48 -10.14 -6.56 21.00
CA THR A 48 -10.68 -6.56 19.62
C THR A 48 -11.82 -7.55 19.44
N LYS A 49 -11.68 -8.77 19.98
CA LYS A 49 -12.71 -9.84 19.87
C LYS A 49 -14.02 -9.43 20.54
N GLU A 50 -13.93 -8.98 21.78
CA GLU A 50 -15.08 -8.56 22.60
C GLU A 50 -15.78 -7.37 21.95
N MET A 51 -15.05 -6.42 21.42
CA MET A 51 -15.58 -5.27 20.67
C MET A 51 -16.37 -5.74 19.45
N ILE A 52 -15.86 -6.70 18.66
CA ILE A 52 -16.54 -7.22 17.47
C ILE A 52 -17.80 -8.00 17.85
N GLU A 53 -17.74 -8.83 18.88
CA GLU A 53 -18.90 -9.60 19.39
C GLU A 53 -20.03 -8.67 19.89
N GLY A 54 -19.68 -7.51 20.45
CA GLY A 54 -20.63 -6.48 20.87
C GLY A 54 -21.15 -5.60 19.72
N PHE A 55 -20.49 -5.57 18.58
CA PHE A 55 -20.85 -4.70 17.45
C PHE A 55 -22.07 -5.22 16.68
N LYS A 56 -23.15 -4.44 16.66
CA LYS A 56 -24.41 -4.79 15.97
C LYS A 56 -24.37 -4.29 14.52
N ALA A 57 -23.86 -5.11 13.61
CA ALA A 57 -23.80 -4.79 12.19
C ALA A 57 -25.14 -5.01 11.48
N SER A 58 -25.52 -4.11 10.58
CA SER A 58 -26.66 -4.28 9.65
C SER A 58 -26.29 -5.05 8.38
N TYR A 59 -25.04 -5.40 8.24
CA TYR A 59 -24.47 -6.22 7.16
C TYR A 59 -23.90 -7.53 7.72
N PRO A 60 -23.71 -8.59 6.92
CA PRO A 60 -23.01 -9.78 7.36
C PRO A 60 -21.60 -9.48 7.84
N LEU A 61 -21.36 -9.60 9.16
CA LEU A 61 -20.06 -9.43 9.79
C LEU A 61 -19.55 -10.82 10.23
N ILE A 62 -18.34 -11.16 9.84
CA ILE A 62 -17.69 -12.43 10.11
C ILE A 62 -16.37 -12.15 10.82
N TYR A 63 -16.16 -12.77 11.97
CA TYR A 63 -14.88 -12.74 12.68
C TYR A 63 -14.16 -14.07 12.52
N VAL A 64 -12.86 -14.00 12.19
CA VAL A 64 -11.95 -15.14 12.14
C VAL A 64 -10.60 -14.71 12.72
N SER A 65 -9.95 -15.61 13.48
CA SER A 65 -8.70 -15.27 14.15
C SER A 65 -7.66 -16.39 14.07
N HIS A 66 -6.40 -16.01 14.14
CA HIS A 66 -5.32 -16.89 14.56
C HIS A 66 -5.23 -16.92 16.08
N GLN A 67 -4.67 -18.00 16.63
CA GLN A 67 -4.41 -18.09 18.08
C GLN A 67 -3.20 -17.24 18.48
N GLU A 68 -2.26 -17.04 17.58
CA GLU A 68 -1.03 -16.27 17.73
C GLU A 68 -0.72 -15.50 16.45
N GLN A 69 0.09 -14.46 16.54
CA GLN A 69 0.45 -13.61 15.42
C GLN A 69 1.23 -14.40 14.35
N ARG A 70 0.76 -14.34 13.09
CA ARG A 70 1.35 -15.00 11.92
C ARG A 70 1.77 -14.04 10.80
N GLY A 71 1.44 -12.77 10.96
CA GLY A 71 1.78 -11.71 10.02
C GLY A 71 0.69 -11.42 8.99
N ARG A 72 0.87 -10.27 8.34
CA ARG A 72 -0.16 -9.64 7.47
C ARG A 72 -0.59 -10.51 6.29
N SER A 73 0.34 -11.27 5.70
CA SER A 73 0.03 -12.17 4.58
C SER A 73 -0.88 -13.32 5.02
N ALA A 74 -0.54 -13.96 6.13
CA ALA A 74 -1.28 -15.12 6.65
C ALA A 74 -2.71 -14.72 7.09
N VAL A 75 -2.86 -13.59 7.78
CA VAL A 75 -4.17 -13.13 8.25
C VAL A 75 -5.07 -12.67 7.09
N ARG A 76 -4.53 -12.02 6.05
CA ARG A 76 -5.31 -11.71 4.84
C ARG A 76 -5.75 -12.98 4.10
N ASN A 77 -4.92 -14.01 4.06
CA ASN A 77 -5.28 -15.32 3.51
C ASN A 77 -6.34 -16.02 4.36
N LEU A 78 -6.31 -15.88 5.69
CA LEU A 78 -7.35 -16.39 6.57
C LEU A 78 -8.71 -15.79 6.19
N GLY A 79 -8.80 -14.48 6.03
CA GLY A 79 -9.99 -13.78 5.54
C GLY A 79 -10.40 -14.24 4.13
N LEU A 80 -9.44 -14.39 3.21
CA LEU A 80 -9.70 -14.83 1.83
C LEU A 80 -10.34 -16.23 1.77
N ARG A 81 -9.95 -17.13 2.64
CA ARG A 81 -10.53 -18.48 2.73
C ARG A 81 -12.01 -18.46 3.13
N ARG A 82 -12.45 -17.46 3.89
CA ARG A 82 -13.85 -17.29 4.32
C ARG A 82 -14.73 -16.55 3.32
N ALA A 83 -14.12 -15.77 2.46
CA ALA A 83 -14.80 -14.88 1.52
C ALA A 83 -15.66 -15.64 0.50
N LYS A 84 -16.92 -15.18 0.34
CA LYS A 84 -17.91 -15.74 -0.61
C LYS A 84 -18.11 -14.83 -1.83
N GLY A 85 -17.71 -13.57 -1.74
CA GLY A 85 -17.93 -12.57 -2.78
C GLY A 85 -17.25 -12.89 -4.10
N LEU A 86 -17.87 -12.42 -5.19
CA LEU A 86 -17.27 -12.45 -6.53
C LEU A 86 -15.98 -11.63 -6.58
N TYR A 87 -15.94 -10.54 -5.83
CA TYR A 87 -14.80 -9.64 -5.67
C TYR A 87 -14.40 -9.55 -4.21
N ILE A 88 -13.11 -9.44 -3.99
CA ILE A 88 -12.51 -9.18 -2.67
C ILE A 88 -12.10 -7.72 -2.63
N ILE A 89 -12.44 -7.03 -1.55
CA ILE A 89 -11.89 -5.74 -1.19
C ILE A 89 -10.99 -5.96 0.02
N PHE A 90 -9.70 -5.67 -0.09
CA PHE A 90 -8.85 -5.51 1.08
C PHE A 90 -8.97 -4.07 1.57
N CYS A 91 -9.17 -3.91 2.86
CA CYS A 91 -9.33 -2.64 3.56
C CYS A 91 -8.59 -2.74 4.89
N ASP A 92 -7.72 -1.77 5.21
CA ASP A 92 -7.00 -1.78 6.48
C ASP A 92 -7.96 -1.48 7.65
N ALA A 93 -7.64 -1.96 8.86
CA ALA A 93 -8.45 -1.78 10.07
C ALA A 93 -8.56 -0.31 10.52
N ASP A 94 -7.64 0.52 10.05
CA ASP A 94 -7.55 1.96 10.29
C ASP A 94 -7.90 2.79 9.05
N PHE A 95 -8.80 2.31 8.20
CA PHE A 95 -9.27 3.03 7.02
C PHE A 95 -10.78 3.25 7.06
N VAL A 96 -11.20 4.47 7.44
CA VAL A 96 -12.62 4.87 7.47
C VAL A 96 -13.09 5.12 6.04
N VAL A 97 -14.06 4.33 5.58
CA VAL A 97 -14.59 4.43 4.22
C VAL A 97 -15.73 5.44 4.11
N LEU A 98 -15.80 6.13 2.98
CA LEU A 98 -16.91 7.05 2.68
C LEU A 98 -18.16 6.27 2.23
N PRO A 99 -19.37 6.84 2.39
CA PRO A 99 -20.65 6.13 2.13
C PRO A 99 -20.78 5.54 0.73
N GLU A 100 -20.14 6.13 -0.28
CA GLU A 100 -20.21 5.69 -1.67
C GLU A 100 -19.13 4.66 -2.05
N PHE A 101 -18.26 4.24 -1.12
CA PHE A 101 -17.10 3.43 -1.43
C PHE A 101 -17.42 2.17 -2.25
N ILE A 102 -18.26 1.28 -1.75
CA ILE A 102 -18.59 0.01 -2.43
C ILE A 102 -19.36 0.30 -3.74
N ARG A 103 -20.19 1.33 -3.78
CA ARG A 103 -20.90 1.75 -5.01
C ARG A 103 -19.92 2.22 -6.09
N ILE A 104 -18.91 3.01 -5.72
CA ILE A 104 -17.85 3.47 -6.63
C ILE A 104 -17.07 2.26 -7.16
N VAL A 105 -16.60 1.37 -6.28
CA VAL A 105 -15.92 0.12 -6.66
C VAL A 105 -16.79 -0.70 -7.62
N SER A 106 -18.08 -0.81 -7.34
CA SER A 106 -19.04 -1.55 -8.19
C SER A 106 -19.17 -0.92 -9.58
N ARG A 107 -19.20 0.42 -9.67
CA ARG A 107 -19.23 1.16 -10.95
C ARG A 107 -17.98 0.89 -11.78
N TYR A 108 -16.80 0.90 -11.16
CA TYR A 108 -15.54 0.56 -11.84
C TYR A 108 -15.50 -0.91 -12.29
N HIS A 109 -15.93 -1.88 -11.45
CA HIS A 109 -15.97 -3.29 -11.84
C HIS A 109 -16.98 -3.60 -12.94
N ARG A 110 -18.06 -2.84 -13.08
CA ARG A 110 -18.94 -2.97 -14.27
C ARG A 110 -18.20 -2.62 -15.55
N LYS A 111 -17.34 -1.60 -15.52
CA LYS A 111 -16.55 -1.16 -16.67
C LYS A 111 -15.29 -2.04 -16.89
N TYR A 112 -14.66 -2.48 -15.82
CA TYR A 112 -13.39 -3.20 -15.82
C TYR A 112 -13.47 -4.49 -14.96
N PRO A 113 -14.28 -5.50 -15.36
CA PRO A 113 -14.67 -6.62 -14.48
C PRO A 113 -13.53 -7.57 -14.10
N LYS A 114 -12.40 -7.54 -14.80
CA LYS A 114 -11.24 -8.43 -14.58
C LYS A 114 -10.01 -7.69 -14.03
N SER A 115 -10.16 -6.44 -13.63
CA SER A 115 -9.03 -5.61 -13.21
C SER A 115 -8.82 -5.62 -11.69
N VAL A 116 -7.63 -5.19 -11.29
CA VAL A 116 -7.34 -4.69 -9.95
C VAL A 116 -7.74 -3.21 -9.92
N LEU A 117 -8.51 -2.81 -8.92
CA LEU A 117 -8.92 -1.43 -8.68
C LEU A 117 -8.28 -0.95 -7.38
N SER A 118 -7.51 0.14 -7.44
CA SER A 118 -6.87 0.74 -6.26
C SER A 118 -7.51 2.09 -5.94
N GLY A 119 -7.83 2.35 -4.68
CA GLY A 119 -8.24 3.66 -4.18
C GLY A 119 -7.06 4.64 -4.05
N ILE A 120 -5.85 4.11 -4.05
CA ILE A 120 -4.61 4.87 -3.93
C ILE A 120 -4.16 5.33 -5.33
N PRO A 121 -3.64 6.57 -5.52
CA PRO A 121 -3.25 7.53 -4.48
C PRO A 121 -4.33 8.54 -4.07
N HIS A 122 -5.52 8.51 -4.66
CA HIS A 122 -6.55 9.55 -4.40
C HIS A 122 -7.12 9.48 -2.97
N SER A 123 -6.95 8.37 -2.26
CA SER A 123 -7.34 8.20 -0.85
C SER A 123 -6.10 8.05 0.05
N TRP A 124 -5.11 8.92 -0.15
CA TRP A 124 -3.90 8.98 0.68
C TRP A 124 -3.98 9.97 1.83
N ASP A 125 -5.03 10.78 1.88
CA ASP A 125 -5.22 11.70 3.00
C ASP A 125 -5.45 10.91 4.29
N ASP A 126 -4.89 11.42 5.37
CA ASP A 126 -5.05 10.88 6.72
C ASP A 126 -6.13 11.68 7.47
N ALA A 127 -6.67 11.14 8.58
CA ALA A 127 -7.61 11.83 9.46
C ALA A 127 -7.23 11.59 10.93
N PHE A 128 -7.15 12.64 11.71
CA PHE A 128 -6.92 12.55 13.16
C PHE A 128 -8.21 12.12 13.87
N THR A 129 -8.49 10.82 13.86
CA THR A 129 -9.68 10.25 14.51
C THR A 129 -9.48 9.98 15.99
N HIS A 130 -8.22 9.84 16.42
CA HIS A 130 -7.80 9.63 17.79
C HIS A 130 -6.59 10.52 18.12
N TYR A 131 -6.51 10.97 19.35
CA TYR A 131 -5.29 11.55 19.91
C TYR A 131 -4.47 10.46 20.58
N TYR A 132 -3.19 10.41 20.23
CA TYR A 132 -2.25 9.46 20.82
C TYR A 132 -1.27 10.19 21.74
N PRO A 133 -1.16 9.78 23.04
CA PRO A 133 -0.20 10.39 23.97
C PRO A 133 1.25 10.33 23.49
N ASP A 134 1.57 9.30 22.72
CA ASP A 134 2.90 8.99 22.18
C ASP A 134 3.13 9.50 20.73
N PHE A 135 2.28 10.37 20.22
CA PHE A 135 2.61 11.16 19.03
C PHE A 135 3.92 11.93 19.23
N SER A 136 4.76 11.98 18.20
CA SER A 136 5.94 12.86 18.20
C SER A 136 5.54 14.33 18.40
N PRO A 137 6.47 15.21 18.82
CA PRO A 137 6.17 16.65 18.91
C PRO A 137 5.55 17.23 17.64
N GLU A 138 6.04 16.83 16.47
CA GLU A 138 5.56 17.28 15.18
C GLU A 138 4.14 16.76 14.87
N GLU A 139 3.85 15.50 15.24
CA GLU A 139 2.52 14.91 15.07
C GLU A 139 1.51 15.55 16.02
N LYS A 140 1.90 15.84 17.28
CA LYS A 140 1.08 16.58 18.26
C LYS A 140 0.75 17.98 17.77
N GLU A 141 1.73 18.70 17.26
CA GLU A 141 1.53 20.04 16.71
C GLU A 141 0.58 20.02 15.49
N GLN A 142 0.78 19.06 14.58
CA GLN A 142 -0.10 18.91 13.42
C GLN A 142 -1.54 18.58 13.83
N CYS A 143 -1.72 17.64 14.76
CA CYS A 143 -3.01 17.30 15.33
C CYS A 143 -3.69 18.53 15.95
N ARG A 144 -2.98 19.24 16.84
CA ARG A 144 -3.46 20.46 17.49
C ARG A 144 -3.91 21.51 16.47
N ASN A 145 -3.10 21.78 15.44
CA ASN A 145 -3.40 22.78 14.43
C ASN A 145 -4.68 22.45 13.66
N ILE A 146 -4.87 21.21 13.24
CA ILE A 146 -6.06 20.75 12.53
C ILE A 146 -7.30 20.84 13.42
N LEU A 147 -7.21 20.37 14.66
CA LEU A 147 -8.33 20.39 15.60
C LEU A 147 -8.71 21.82 16.03
N THR A 148 -7.72 22.70 16.21
CA THR A 148 -7.98 24.12 16.53
C THR A 148 -8.70 24.84 15.38
N GLN A 149 -8.25 24.65 14.13
CA GLN A 149 -8.90 25.22 12.95
C GLN A 149 -10.34 24.73 12.77
N SER A 150 -10.63 23.54 13.28
CA SER A 150 -11.95 22.90 13.18
C SER A 150 -12.84 23.11 14.41
N ASN A 151 -12.37 23.86 15.41
CA ASN A 151 -13.01 24.04 16.74
C ASN A 151 -13.28 22.71 17.47
N LEU A 152 -12.37 21.72 17.29
CA LEU A 152 -12.44 20.40 17.94
C LEU A 152 -11.31 20.18 18.93
N TRP A 153 -10.39 21.13 19.10
CA TRP A 153 -9.30 21.02 20.07
C TRP A 153 -9.84 21.04 21.49
N ASN A 154 -9.42 20.05 22.30
CA ASN A 154 -9.63 20.00 23.72
C ASN A 154 -8.26 19.97 24.45
N ALA A 155 -8.08 20.84 25.46
CA ALA A 155 -6.84 20.87 26.23
C ALA A 155 -6.56 19.56 26.99
N ASP A 156 -7.59 18.77 27.31
CA ASP A 156 -7.47 17.49 27.98
C ASP A 156 -6.69 16.45 27.16
N TYR A 157 -6.58 16.63 25.84
CA TYR A 157 -5.75 15.76 24.99
C TYR A 157 -4.28 15.77 25.42
N GLU A 158 -3.73 16.91 25.87
CA GLU A 158 -2.34 17.00 26.29
C GLU A 158 -2.06 16.27 27.60
N ALA A 159 -3.06 16.14 28.46
CA ALA A 159 -2.99 15.41 29.72
C ALA A 159 -3.37 13.93 29.58
N ALA A 160 -3.81 13.50 28.39
CA ALA A 160 -4.24 12.13 28.16
C ALA A 160 -3.07 11.14 28.26
N ASN A 161 -3.28 10.07 29.03
CA ASN A 161 -2.33 8.95 29.18
C ASN A 161 -2.71 7.74 28.31
N GLU A 162 -3.87 7.81 27.67
CA GLU A 162 -4.43 6.76 26.82
C GLU A 162 -4.88 7.33 25.49
N ILE A 163 -5.06 6.46 24.47
CA ILE A 163 -5.60 6.84 23.17
C ILE A 163 -7.00 7.42 23.37
N THR A 164 -7.21 8.66 23.00
CA THR A 164 -8.46 9.38 23.22
C THR A 164 -9.19 9.61 21.90
N PRO A 165 -10.46 9.21 21.76
CA PRO A 165 -11.21 9.42 20.54
C PRO A 165 -11.47 10.91 20.29
N ILE A 166 -11.26 11.36 19.05
CA ILE A 166 -11.64 12.69 18.54
C ILE A 166 -12.92 12.54 17.71
N ILE A 167 -13.03 11.45 16.96
CA ILE A 167 -14.21 11.06 16.20
C ILE A 167 -14.81 9.82 16.84
N THR A 168 -16.10 9.81 17.04
CA THR A 168 -16.85 8.70 17.63
C THR A 168 -17.57 7.89 16.56
N PRO A 169 -18.00 6.65 16.87
CA PRO A 169 -18.88 5.89 15.98
C PRO A 169 -20.17 6.64 15.62
N GLU A 170 -20.74 7.41 16.56
CA GLU A 170 -21.94 8.21 16.37
C GLU A 170 -21.71 9.32 15.32
N ASP A 171 -20.56 9.97 15.33
CA ASP A 171 -20.19 10.96 14.31
C ASP A 171 -20.18 10.36 12.91
N ILE A 172 -19.70 9.12 12.79
CA ILE A 172 -19.70 8.39 11.52
C ILE A 172 -21.10 7.98 11.11
N LEU A 173 -21.86 7.37 12.02
CA LEU A 173 -23.20 6.85 11.77
C LEU A 173 -24.19 7.96 11.39
N HIS A 174 -24.14 9.08 12.09
CA HIS A 174 -25.02 10.23 11.84
C HIS A 174 -24.47 11.19 10.78
N GLN A 175 -23.30 10.90 10.20
CA GLN A 175 -22.67 11.71 9.16
C GLN A 175 -22.62 13.20 9.54
N THR A 176 -22.20 13.50 10.78
CA THR A 176 -22.15 14.86 11.36
C THR A 176 -21.24 15.82 10.60
N GLY A 177 -20.40 15.29 9.69
CA GLY A 177 -19.34 16.03 9.00
C GLY A 177 -18.08 16.20 9.83
N ALA A 178 -18.02 15.70 11.05
CA ALA A 178 -16.86 15.79 11.93
C ALA A 178 -15.62 15.16 11.30
N LEU A 179 -15.75 13.98 10.66
CA LEU A 179 -14.65 13.30 9.99
C LEU A 179 -13.94 14.21 8.96
N SER A 180 -14.69 14.95 8.16
CA SER A 180 -14.11 15.84 7.13
C SER A 180 -13.32 17.02 7.71
N LYS A 181 -13.61 17.41 8.97
CA LYS A 181 -12.95 18.52 9.66
C LYS A 181 -11.57 18.13 10.23
N VAL A 182 -11.31 16.84 10.39
CA VAL A 182 -10.05 16.32 10.98
C VAL A 182 -9.13 15.69 9.93
N VAL A 183 -9.45 15.88 8.65
CA VAL A 183 -8.63 15.39 7.53
C VAL A 183 -7.35 16.20 7.44
N SER A 184 -6.24 15.48 7.36
CA SER A 184 -4.91 15.98 7.07
C SER A 184 -4.53 15.60 5.64
N PRO A 185 -4.27 16.56 4.75
CA PRO A 185 -3.80 16.28 3.42
C PRO A 185 -2.52 15.45 3.42
N THR A 186 -2.44 14.50 2.52
CA THR A 186 -1.24 13.66 2.40
C THR A 186 0.01 14.49 2.15
N ARG A 187 1.11 14.11 2.80
CA ARG A 187 2.44 14.73 2.57
C ARG A 187 3.09 14.29 1.26
N VAL A 188 2.49 13.33 0.54
CA VAL A 188 3.01 12.86 -0.74
C VAL A 188 2.80 13.94 -1.82
N PRO A 189 3.87 14.43 -2.47
CA PRO A 189 3.75 15.50 -3.46
C PRO A 189 2.81 15.14 -4.62
N PRO A 190 2.06 16.08 -5.20
CA PRO A 190 1.10 15.83 -6.29
C PRO A 190 1.72 15.16 -7.52
N HIS A 191 2.98 15.50 -7.86
CA HIS A 191 3.70 14.84 -8.97
C HIS A 191 3.97 13.37 -8.68
N THR A 192 4.31 13.01 -7.44
CA THR A 192 4.49 11.60 -7.01
C THR A 192 3.17 10.85 -7.04
N GLN A 193 2.07 11.44 -6.58
CA GLN A 193 0.73 10.86 -6.68
C GLN A 193 0.36 10.56 -8.14
N LYS A 194 0.64 11.52 -9.06
CA LYS A 194 0.43 11.34 -10.50
C LYS A 194 1.29 10.20 -11.08
N GLN A 195 2.54 10.09 -10.65
CA GLN A 195 3.43 8.98 -11.03
C GLN A 195 2.89 7.64 -10.51
N PHE A 196 2.38 7.62 -9.29
CA PHE A 196 1.82 6.42 -8.67
C PHE A 196 0.56 5.96 -9.43
N ALA A 197 -0.35 6.86 -9.76
CA ALA A 197 -1.57 6.56 -10.53
C ALA A 197 -1.29 6.09 -11.96
N SER A 198 -0.10 6.34 -12.50
CA SER A 198 0.27 5.94 -13.85
C SER A 198 0.49 4.43 -13.96
N THR A 199 -0.16 3.80 -14.95
CA THR A 199 -0.07 2.35 -15.21
C THR A 199 0.81 1.97 -16.40
N ASP A 200 1.59 2.92 -16.90
CA ASP A 200 2.43 2.71 -18.08
C ASP A 200 3.64 1.79 -17.83
N VAL A 201 4.23 1.85 -16.65
CA VAL A 201 5.29 0.95 -16.18
C VAL A 201 5.01 0.52 -14.74
N ALA A 202 5.36 -0.70 -14.37
CA ALA A 202 5.13 -1.28 -13.05
C ALA A 202 3.73 -0.97 -12.47
N PRO A 203 2.62 -1.24 -13.19
CA PRO A 203 1.27 -0.92 -12.73
C PRO A 203 0.88 -1.69 -11.47
N TRP A 204 1.54 -2.79 -11.20
CA TRP A 204 1.35 -3.65 -10.03
C TRP A 204 1.64 -2.97 -8.70
N MET A 205 2.39 -1.87 -8.71
CA MET A 205 2.66 -1.06 -7.53
C MET A 205 1.41 -0.30 -7.02
N LEU A 206 0.35 -0.20 -7.83
CA LEU A 206 -0.96 0.28 -7.38
C LEU A 206 -1.63 -0.65 -6.38
N LEU A 207 -1.15 -1.89 -6.24
CA LEU A 207 -1.67 -2.81 -5.23
C LEU A 207 -1.14 -2.39 -3.86
N VAL A 208 -1.97 -1.67 -3.13
CA VAL A 208 -1.79 -1.29 -1.72
C VAL A 208 -3.07 -1.71 -1.00
N THR A 209 -2.96 -2.62 -0.05
CA THR A 209 -4.11 -3.29 0.57
C THR A 209 -4.94 -2.39 1.47
N ARG A 210 -4.49 -1.17 1.75
CA ARG A 210 -5.31 -0.16 2.42
C ARG A 210 -6.70 -0.03 1.78
N CYS A 211 -6.76 -0.03 0.44
CA CYS A 211 -8.02 0.05 -0.31
C CYS A 211 -7.83 -0.51 -1.73
N VAL A 212 -8.02 -1.81 -1.92
CA VAL A 212 -7.88 -2.45 -3.23
C VAL A 212 -8.94 -3.50 -3.46
N ALA A 213 -9.53 -3.52 -4.67
CA ALA A 213 -10.56 -4.48 -5.02
C ALA A 213 -10.11 -5.37 -6.20
N ILE A 214 -10.31 -6.68 -6.06
CA ILE A 214 -9.78 -7.71 -6.96
C ILE A 214 -10.83 -8.80 -7.17
N ARG A 215 -10.94 -9.34 -8.37
CA ARG A 215 -11.79 -10.51 -8.60
C ARG A 215 -11.25 -11.72 -7.83
N ARG A 216 -12.10 -12.36 -7.00
CA ARG A 216 -11.71 -13.49 -6.13
C ARG A 216 -11.01 -14.62 -6.88
N SER A 217 -11.48 -14.95 -8.10
CA SER A 217 -10.88 -16.02 -8.91
C SER A 217 -9.42 -15.75 -9.31
N HIS A 218 -9.00 -14.47 -9.41
CA HIS A 218 -7.61 -14.12 -9.66
C HIS A 218 -6.73 -14.41 -8.45
N LEU A 219 -7.21 -14.10 -7.25
CA LEU A 219 -6.51 -14.38 -5.99
C LEU A 219 -6.36 -15.88 -5.76
N ILE A 220 -7.43 -16.65 -5.96
CA ILE A 220 -7.39 -18.11 -5.84
C ILE A 220 -6.38 -18.71 -6.83
N ARG A 221 -6.38 -18.23 -8.08
CA ARG A 221 -5.48 -18.73 -9.12
C ARG A 221 -3.99 -18.56 -8.77
N ILE A 222 -3.64 -17.52 -8.02
CA ILE A 222 -2.25 -17.24 -7.62
C ILE A 222 -1.93 -17.72 -6.20
N GLY A 223 -2.89 -18.36 -5.50
CA GLY A 223 -2.70 -18.88 -4.13
C GLY A 223 -2.75 -17.83 -3.03
N GLY A 224 -3.34 -16.62 -3.28
CA GLY A 224 -3.41 -15.54 -2.28
C GLY A 224 -2.06 -14.85 -2.06
N PHE A 225 -1.86 -14.32 -0.84
CA PHE A 225 -0.59 -13.73 -0.42
C PHE A 225 0.47 -14.79 -0.19
N ASN A 226 1.73 -14.43 -0.41
CA ASN A 226 2.86 -15.29 -0.06
C ASN A 226 3.17 -15.15 1.45
N GLU A 227 2.87 -16.18 2.22
CA GLU A 227 3.01 -16.16 3.69
C GLU A 227 4.47 -16.16 4.19
N ARG A 228 5.45 -16.28 3.29
CA ARG A 228 6.85 -16.02 3.64
C ARG A 228 7.11 -14.56 4.03
N PHE A 229 6.26 -13.62 3.58
CA PHE A 229 6.30 -12.21 3.99
C PHE A 229 5.62 -12.05 5.35
N VAL A 230 6.36 -12.33 6.42
CA VAL A 230 5.90 -12.15 7.80
C VAL A 230 6.06 -10.69 8.24
N LEU A 231 7.21 -10.09 7.91
CA LEU A 231 7.53 -8.70 8.24
C LEU A 231 6.78 -7.72 7.31
N TYR A 232 6.69 -6.46 7.75
CA TYR A 232 6.03 -5.40 6.99
C TYR A 232 6.76 -5.07 5.69
N GLY A 233 6.00 -4.88 4.63
CA GLY A 233 6.45 -4.35 3.33
C GLY A 233 6.70 -5.40 2.27
N LEU A 234 6.46 -5.03 1.02
CA LEU A 234 6.57 -5.81 -0.21
C LEU A 234 5.54 -6.93 -0.40
N GLU A 235 4.79 -7.35 0.62
CA GLU A 235 3.77 -8.40 0.48
C GLU A 235 2.66 -8.00 -0.51
N ASP A 236 2.29 -6.73 -0.49
CA ASP A 236 1.32 -6.14 -1.41
C ASP A 236 1.85 -6.13 -2.83
N TRP A 237 3.08 -5.68 -2.99
CA TRP A 237 3.71 -5.62 -4.30
C TRP A 237 4.07 -6.99 -4.87
N ASP A 238 4.37 -7.99 -4.03
CA ASP A 238 4.46 -9.38 -4.46
C ASP A 238 3.14 -9.86 -5.07
N LEU A 239 2.02 -9.65 -4.37
CA LEU A 239 0.70 -10.00 -4.87
C LEU A 239 0.39 -9.28 -6.20
N GLY A 240 0.67 -7.97 -6.24
CA GLY A 240 0.49 -7.14 -7.43
C GLY A 240 1.33 -7.63 -8.61
N TYR A 241 2.60 -7.96 -8.36
CA TYR A 241 3.52 -8.46 -9.37
C TYR A 241 3.05 -9.79 -9.96
N ARG A 242 2.57 -10.73 -9.13
CA ARG A 242 2.01 -12.01 -9.60
C ARG A 242 0.76 -11.81 -10.46
N LEU A 243 -0.12 -10.91 -10.07
CA LEU A 243 -1.31 -10.54 -10.88
C LEU A 243 -0.90 -9.88 -12.21
N HIS A 244 0.09 -8.99 -12.18
CA HIS A 244 0.62 -8.34 -13.39
C HIS A 244 1.22 -9.36 -14.37
N ARG A 245 1.93 -10.36 -13.89
CA ARG A 245 2.46 -11.44 -14.74
C ARG A 245 1.35 -12.27 -15.41
N LEU A 246 0.18 -12.34 -14.81
CA LEU A 246 -1.04 -12.90 -15.44
C LEU A 246 -1.72 -11.93 -16.40
N LYS A 247 -1.12 -10.76 -16.68
CA LYS A 247 -1.65 -9.70 -17.54
C LYS A 247 -2.99 -9.14 -17.05
N ILE A 248 -3.25 -9.18 -15.74
CA ILE A 248 -4.40 -8.53 -15.13
C ILE A 248 -4.17 -7.02 -15.19
N PRO A 249 -5.13 -6.23 -15.73
CA PRO A 249 -5.00 -4.77 -15.79
C PRO A 249 -5.22 -4.14 -14.41
N PHE A 250 -4.57 -2.98 -14.20
CA PHE A 250 -4.67 -2.19 -12.98
C PHE A 250 -5.26 -0.83 -13.30
N TYR A 251 -6.18 -0.35 -12.46
CA TYR A 251 -6.78 0.97 -12.57
C TYR A 251 -6.81 1.65 -11.21
N CYS A 252 -6.59 2.96 -11.21
CA CYS A 252 -6.78 3.82 -10.07
C CYS A 252 -8.22 4.33 -10.05
N ILE A 253 -8.90 4.23 -8.92
CA ILE A 253 -10.16 4.91 -8.63
C ILE A 253 -9.82 6.39 -8.45
N LYS A 254 -10.54 7.29 -9.15
CA LYS A 254 -10.24 8.72 -9.17
C LYS A 254 -10.89 9.49 -8.02
N GLU A 255 -11.92 8.92 -7.45
CA GLU A 255 -12.64 9.47 -6.30
C GLU A 255 -11.90 9.16 -5.00
N VAL A 256 -12.00 10.06 -4.03
CA VAL A 256 -11.65 9.76 -2.64
C VAL A 256 -12.72 8.83 -2.09
N VAL A 257 -12.30 7.70 -1.55
CA VAL A 257 -13.22 6.66 -1.05
C VAL A 257 -13.09 6.39 0.45
N GLY A 258 -12.16 7.05 1.11
CA GLY A 258 -11.93 6.94 2.55
C GLY A 258 -10.69 7.69 2.97
N TYR A 259 -10.46 7.71 4.28
CA TYR A 259 -9.31 8.32 4.94
C TYR A 259 -8.65 7.32 5.87
N HIS A 260 -7.33 7.33 5.87
CA HIS A 260 -6.57 6.55 6.85
C HIS A 260 -6.58 7.26 8.20
N GLN A 261 -6.81 6.52 9.27
CA GLN A 261 -6.77 7.05 10.62
C GLN A 261 -5.32 7.27 11.04
N GLU A 262 -4.94 8.52 11.30
CA GLU A 262 -3.58 8.88 11.67
C GLU A 262 -3.19 8.21 13.00
N HIS A 263 -1.99 7.74 13.07
CA HIS A 263 -1.40 7.09 14.25
C HIS A 263 0.12 7.34 14.29
N PRO A 264 0.80 7.14 15.43
CA PRO A 264 2.24 7.39 15.56
C PRO A 264 3.07 6.72 14.45
N THR A 265 3.99 7.49 13.87
CA THR A 265 4.78 7.07 12.70
C THR A 265 5.61 5.82 12.96
N TYR A 266 6.10 5.63 14.20
CA TYR A 266 6.88 4.44 14.58
C TYR A 266 6.09 3.12 14.43
N LEU A 267 4.75 3.18 14.44
CA LEU A 267 3.87 2.03 14.20
C LEU A 267 3.75 1.66 12.71
N ARG A 268 4.22 2.52 11.80
CA ARG A 268 4.09 2.32 10.34
C ARG A 268 5.05 1.27 9.77
N GLY A 269 6.10 0.91 10.49
CA GLY A 269 7.10 -0.04 10.00
C GLY A 269 7.93 0.48 8.82
N ASN A 270 9.00 -0.21 8.46
CA ASN A 270 9.84 0.13 7.32
C ASN A 270 9.33 -0.57 6.05
N VAL A 271 8.88 0.20 5.04
CA VAL A 271 8.29 -0.32 3.78
C VAL A 271 9.28 -1.19 3.00
N LEU A 272 10.57 -0.90 3.05
CA LEU A 272 11.59 -1.72 2.40
C LEU A 272 12.33 -2.56 3.44
N ASN A 273 11.78 -3.71 3.75
CA ASN A 273 12.47 -4.70 4.55
C ASN A 273 13.45 -5.49 3.66
N THR A 274 14.73 -5.52 4.04
CA THR A 274 15.78 -6.22 3.28
C THR A 274 15.51 -7.72 3.16
N GLU A 275 14.96 -8.36 4.20
CA GLU A 275 14.57 -9.77 4.17
C GLU A 275 13.44 -10.02 3.17
N ASN A 276 12.44 -9.16 3.14
CA ASN A 276 11.34 -9.27 2.19
C ASN A 276 11.83 -9.08 0.73
N LEU A 277 12.81 -8.19 0.50
CA LEU A 277 13.41 -8.03 -0.82
C LEU A 277 14.22 -9.28 -1.23
N ARG A 278 14.90 -9.95 -0.28
CA ARG A 278 15.54 -11.24 -0.54
C ARG A 278 14.54 -12.32 -0.94
N ILE A 279 13.38 -12.40 -0.25
CA ILE A 279 12.29 -13.31 -0.63
C ILE A 279 11.81 -13.06 -2.07
N MET A 280 11.73 -11.79 -2.51
CA MET A 280 11.40 -11.45 -3.90
C MET A 280 12.43 -12.01 -4.87
N TYR A 281 13.73 -11.82 -4.60
CA TYR A 281 14.80 -12.34 -5.47
C TYR A 281 14.88 -13.87 -5.48
N GLU A 282 14.68 -14.53 -4.35
CA GLU A 282 14.60 -15.98 -4.28
C GLU A 282 13.43 -16.55 -5.09
N THR A 283 12.29 -15.84 -5.03
CA THR A 283 11.07 -16.30 -5.70
C THR A 283 11.10 -16.06 -7.22
N TYR A 284 11.65 -14.92 -7.67
CA TYR A 284 11.55 -14.49 -9.07
C TYR A 284 12.88 -14.45 -9.81
N GLY A 285 14.00 -14.61 -9.12
CA GLY A 285 15.33 -14.43 -9.68
C GLY A 285 15.64 -12.99 -10.07
N PHE A 286 16.70 -12.82 -10.87
CA PHE A 286 17.28 -11.50 -11.23
C PHE A 286 17.02 -11.13 -12.71
N HIS A 287 15.92 -11.62 -13.30
CA HIS A 287 15.65 -11.39 -14.73
C HIS A 287 14.80 -10.17 -15.02
N ASP A 288 14.03 -9.69 -14.04
CA ASP A 288 13.14 -8.54 -14.19
C ASP A 288 13.80 -7.24 -13.69
N SER A 289 13.98 -6.29 -14.61
CA SER A 289 14.60 -5.00 -14.29
C SER A 289 13.77 -4.18 -13.31
N SER A 290 12.45 -4.39 -13.24
CA SER A 290 11.59 -3.68 -12.30
C SER A 290 11.83 -4.13 -10.87
N LEU A 291 12.10 -5.41 -10.63
CA LEU A 291 12.49 -5.92 -9.33
C LEU A 291 13.95 -5.58 -9.01
N ASN A 292 14.85 -5.76 -9.99
CA ASN A 292 16.28 -5.49 -9.79
C ASN A 292 16.56 -4.03 -9.42
N LEU A 293 15.70 -3.11 -9.87
CA LEU A 293 15.83 -1.70 -9.57
C LEU A 293 15.62 -1.37 -8.09
N PHE A 294 14.93 -2.21 -7.32
CA PHE A 294 14.73 -2.04 -5.88
C PHE A 294 16.05 -1.98 -5.10
N ALA A 295 17.05 -2.70 -5.54
CA ALA A 295 18.37 -2.68 -4.90
C ALA A 295 19.09 -1.32 -4.99
N LEU A 296 18.72 -0.47 -5.95
CA LEU A 296 19.36 0.83 -6.21
C LEU A 296 18.45 2.02 -5.94
N ILE A 297 17.19 1.89 -6.29
CA ILE A 297 16.19 2.95 -6.19
C ILE A 297 14.94 2.32 -5.60
N PRO A 298 14.87 2.17 -4.27
CA PRO A 298 13.67 1.70 -3.62
C PRO A 298 12.49 2.63 -3.95
N PRO A 299 11.35 2.10 -4.42
CA PRO A 299 10.20 2.94 -4.76
C PRO A 299 9.66 3.77 -3.60
N SER A 300 9.85 3.27 -2.36
CA SER A 300 9.49 3.99 -1.13
C SER A 300 10.31 5.25 -0.89
N GLU A 301 11.54 5.32 -1.43
CA GLU A 301 12.42 6.47 -1.28
C GLU A 301 12.30 7.45 -2.46
N ASP A 302 12.21 6.92 -3.69
CA ASP A 302 12.19 7.75 -4.90
C ASP A 302 11.37 7.09 -6.02
N PHE A 303 10.07 7.19 -5.88
CA PHE A 303 9.12 6.59 -6.80
C PHE A 303 9.20 7.18 -8.22
N GLU A 304 9.52 8.46 -8.34
CA GLU A 304 9.62 9.14 -9.63
C GLU A 304 10.82 8.63 -10.42
N THR A 305 12.01 8.62 -9.82
CA THR A 305 13.22 8.10 -10.47
C THR A 305 13.07 6.62 -10.79
N TYR A 306 12.46 5.84 -9.91
CA TYR A 306 12.13 4.43 -10.18
C TYR A 306 11.33 4.28 -11.49
N LYS A 307 10.17 4.93 -11.61
CA LYS A 307 9.34 4.85 -12.82
C LYS A 307 10.01 5.44 -14.07
N ASN A 308 10.70 6.55 -13.92
CA ASN A 308 11.42 7.17 -15.05
C ASN A 308 12.52 6.24 -15.58
N THR A 309 13.24 5.54 -14.71
CA THR A 309 14.23 4.54 -15.10
C THR A 309 13.61 3.40 -15.92
N LEU A 310 12.48 2.87 -15.49
CA LEU A 310 11.75 1.83 -16.23
C LEU A 310 11.25 2.33 -17.60
N ARG A 311 10.78 3.58 -17.69
CA ARG A 311 10.39 4.20 -18.98
C ARG A 311 11.56 4.34 -19.92
N VAL A 312 12.71 4.77 -19.41
CA VAL A 312 13.95 4.88 -20.18
C VAL A 312 14.39 3.51 -20.68
N LEU A 313 14.38 2.48 -19.86
CA LEU A 313 14.67 1.11 -20.28
C LEU A 313 13.74 0.67 -21.42
N ARG A 314 12.42 0.80 -21.23
CA ARG A 314 11.42 0.37 -22.23
C ARG A 314 11.58 1.09 -23.56
N ARG A 315 11.86 2.42 -23.54
CA ARG A 315 12.10 3.22 -24.75
C ARG A 315 13.44 2.91 -25.38
N GLY A 316 14.47 2.71 -24.56
CA GLY A 316 15.84 2.45 -25.00
C GLY A 316 15.96 1.17 -25.83
N PHE A 317 15.16 0.14 -25.54
CA PHE A 317 15.12 -1.08 -26.34
C PHE A 317 14.44 -0.91 -27.71
N ARG A 318 13.60 0.11 -27.89
CA ARG A 318 12.89 0.38 -29.15
C ARG A 318 13.74 1.16 -30.18
N SER A 319 14.84 1.78 -29.76
CA SER A 319 15.70 2.58 -30.62
C SER A 319 17.07 1.94 -30.78
N LYS A 320 17.54 1.79 -32.05
CA LYS A 320 18.90 1.29 -32.34
C LYS A 320 19.97 2.18 -31.69
N LEU A 321 19.76 3.51 -31.64
CA LEU A 321 20.71 4.48 -31.10
C LEU A 321 20.93 4.35 -29.57
N THR A 322 19.89 3.95 -28.84
CA THR A 322 19.91 3.87 -27.35
C THR A 322 19.98 2.45 -26.81
N ARG A 323 19.86 1.44 -27.67
CA ARG A 323 19.78 0.03 -27.29
C ARG A 323 21.02 -0.43 -26.50
N SER A 324 22.22 -0.01 -26.89
CA SER A 324 23.46 -0.37 -26.19
C SER A 324 23.50 0.20 -24.76
N SER A 325 22.97 1.41 -24.56
CA SER A 325 22.88 2.03 -23.23
C SER A 325 21.80 1.37 -22.38
N ALA A 326 20.66 0.98 -22.96
CA ALA A 326 19.62 0.24 -22.25
C ALA A 326 20.09 -1.17 -21.85
N LEU A 327 20.88 -1.85 -22.68
CA LEU A 327 21.48 -3.14 -22.33
C LEU A 327 22.48 -3.01 -21.18
N LEU A 328 23.33 -1.97 -21.21
CA LEU A 328 24.25 -1.70 -20.10
C LEU A 328 23.47 -1.45 -18.80
N LEU A 329 22.45 -0.58 -18.84
CA LEU A 329 21.60 -0.28 -17.70
C LEU A 329 20.97 -1.57 -17.14
N ARG A 330 20.33 -2.39 -17.99
CA ARG A 330 19.74 -3.67 -17.57
C ARG A 330 20.77 -4.59 -16.91
N ARG A 331 21.97 -4.69 -17.49
CA ARG A 331 23.05 -5.51 -16.92
C ARG A 331 23.49 -4.99 -15.56
N THR A 332 23.60 -3.69 -15.39
CA THR A 332 24.00 -3.08 -14.11
C THR A 332 22.93 -3.34 -13.04
N LEU A 333 21.64 -3.20 -13.36
CA LEU A 333 20.55 -3.54 -12.42
C LEU A 333 20.59 -5.00 -11.99
N HIS A 334 20.85 -5.91 -12.93
CA HIS A 334 21.02 -7.33 -12.62
C HIS A 334 22.20 -7.59 -11.65
N ILE A 335 23.33 -6.96 -11.89
CA ILE A 335 24.52 -7.13 -11.03
C ILE A 335 24.28 -6.45 -9.67
N ALA A 336 23.63 -5.29 -9.63
CA ALA A 336 23.30 -4.60 -8.39
C ALA A 336 22.37 -5.43 -7.49
N ALA A 337 21.34 -6.04 -8.08
CA ALA A 337 20.42 -6.92 -7.34
C ALA A 337 21.13 -8.14 -6.77
N LYS A 338 22.05 -8.75 -7.52
CA LYS A 338 22.89 -9.86 -7.02
C LYS A 338 23.84 -9.40 -5.92
N GLN A 339 24.48 -8.23 -6.09
CA GLN A 339 25.35 -7.66 -5.06
C GLN A 339 24.57 -7.39 -3.76
N PHE A 340 23.35 -6.88 -3.86
CA PHE A 340 22.45 -6.69 -2.71
C PHE A 340 22.13 -8.04 -2.04
N TYR A 341 21.87 -9.07 -2.83
CA TYR A 341 21.41 -10.37 -2.32
C TYR A 341 22.51 -11.16 -1.58
N ASP A 342 23.69 -11.31 -2.17
CA ASP A 342 24.75 -12.20 -1.69
C ASP A 342 26.12 -11.54 -1.50
N GLN A 343 26.24 -10.24 -1.82
CA GLN A 343 27.48 -9.43 -1.71
C GLN A 343 28.67 -9.98 -2.54
N SER A 344 28.47 -11.00 -3.37
CA SER A 344 29.52 -11.70 -4.11
C SER A 344 29.95 -11.02 -5.41
N HIS A 345 29.29 -9.93 -5.84
CA HIS A 345 29.45 -9.33 -7.15
C HIS A 345 30.12 -7.96 -7.14
N THR A 346 30.82 -7.58 -6.04
CA THR A 346 31.40 -6.23 -5.84
C THR A 346 32.31 -5.78 -6.99
N HIS A 347 33.20 -6.65 -7.48
CA HIS A 347 34.11 -6.32 -8.59
C HIS A 347 33.34 -6.07 -9.90
N ALA A 348 32.40 -6.98 -10.25
CA ALA A 348 31.57 -6.84 -11.44
C ALA A 348 30.69 -5.60 -11.38
N TYR A 349 30.19 -5.27 -10.19
CA TYR A 349 29.38 -4.08 -9.92
C TYR A 349 30.22 -2.80 -10.11
N LYS A 350 31.39 -2.69 -9.48
CA LYS A 350 32.32 -1.55 -9.66
C LYS A 350 32.70 -1.34 -11.14
N LYS A 351 32.99 -2.43 -11.88
CA LYS A 351 33.26 -2.37 -13.32
C LYS A 351 32.07 -1.87 -14.13
N SER A 352 30.85 -2.31 -13.81
CA SER A 352 29.62 -1.80 -14.44
C SER A 352 29.41 -0.31 -14.20
N LEU A 353 29.63 0.17 -12.97
CA LEU A 353 29.53 1.57 -12.61
C LEU A 353 30.53 2.43 -13.38
N HIS A 354 31.78 1.98 -13.53
CA HIS A 354 32.79 2.68 -14.31
C HIS A 354 32.37 2.84 -15.79
N LEU A 355 31.79 1.79 -16.40
CA LEU A 355 31.25 1.87 -17.76
C LEU A 355 30.07 2.85 -17.88
N ILE A 356 29.22 2.92 -16.85
CA ILE A 356 28.11 3.89 -16.78
C ILE A 356 28.68 5.30 -16.68
N LYS A 357 29.66 5.57 -15.79
CA LYS A 357 30.34 6.86 -15.65
C LYS A 357 30.86 7.36 -17.00
N ARG A 358 31.56 6.53 -17.75
CA ARG A 358 32.06 6.87 -19.10
C ARG A 358 30.95 7.21 -20.09
N LYS A 359 29.84 6.46 -20.09
CA LYS A 359 28.69 6.71 -21.00
C LYS A 359 27.85 7.92 -20.57
N ALA A 360 27.76 8.20 -19.29
CA ALA A 360 27.00 9.33 -18.74
C ALA A 360 27.72 10.68 -18.96
N ALA A 361 29.05 10.69 -18.96
CA ALA A 361 29.86 11.90 -19.15
C ALA A 361 29.65 12.56 -20.52
N ASN A 362 29.40 11.78 -21.57
CA ASN A 362 29.48 12.26 -22.96
C ASN A 362 28.11 12.54 -23.63
N ARG A 363 26.96 12.56 -22.92
CA ARG A 363 25.64 12.72 -23.57
C ARG A 363 24.66 13.57 -22.75
N LYS A 364 24.09 14.60 -23.40
CA LYS A 364 22.91 15.36 -22.94
C LYS A 364 21.59 14.58 -23.22
N SER A 365 21.53 13.28 -22.95
CA SER A 365 20.35 12.47 -23.21
C SER A 365 19.63 12.10 -21.90
N ARG A 366 18.32 11.85 -21.97
CA ARG A 366 17.51 11.39 -20.83
C ARG A 366 18.05 10.08 -20.24
N VAL A 367 18.65 9.21 -21.06
CA VAL A 367 19.35 7.99 -20.61
C VAL A 367 20.59 8.35 -19.80
N ALA A 368 21.37 9.35 -20.21
CA ALA A 368 22.56 9.79 -19.47
C ALA A 368 22.19 10.44 -18.12
N HIS A 369 21.05 11.13 -18.05
CA HIS A 369 20.53 11.68 -16.79
C HIS A 369 20.21 10.55 -15.80
N VAL A 370 19.39 9.56 -16.19
CA VAL A 370 19.07 8.38 -15.36
C VAL A 370 20.33 7.62 -14.94
N LEU A 371 21.30 7.48 -15.84
CA LEU A 371 22.57 6.84 -15.51
C LEU A 371 23.36 7.62 -14.44
N ARG A 372 23.33 8.97 -14.45
CA ARG A 372 23.95 9.80 -13.42
C ARG A 372 23.26 9.68 -12.07
N GLU A 373 21.93 9.74 -12.03
CA GLU A 373 21.16 9.54 -10.79
C GLU A 373 21.44 8.17 -10.18
N MET A 374 21.48 7.13 -11.01
CA MET A 374 21.86 5.80 -10.55
C MET A 374 23.27 5.72 -9.97
N LEU A 375 24.23 6.46 -10.53
CA LEU A 375 25.61 6.48 -10.01
C LEU A 375 25.66 7.05 -8.60
N VAL A 376 24.96 8.15 -8.34
CA VAL A 376 24.89 8.76 -7.00
C VAL A 376 24.30 7.80 -5.97
N LYS A 377 23.26 7.07 -6.35
CA LYS A 377 22.60 6.10 -5.44
C LYS A 377 23.39 4.79 -5.30
N SER A 378 24.19 4.45 -6.27
CA SER A 378 24.96 3.20 -6.30
C SER A 378 26.22 3.20 -5.46
N GLU A 379 26.74 4.39 -5.11
CA GLU A 379 27.90 4.52 -4.21
C GLU A 379 27.56 3.97 -2.81
N LYS A 380 26.30 4.11 -2.36
CA LYS A 380 25.79 3.56 -1.09
C LYS A 380 25.74 2.02 -0.99
N LEU A 381 25.81 1.31 -2.10
CA LEU A 381 25.83 -0.18 -2.11
C LEU A 381 27.23 -0.77 -2.01
N VAL A 382 28.25 0.07 -2.06
CA VAL A 382 29.67 -0.34 -2.08
C VAL A 382 30.37 0.06 -0.79
N GLU A 383 29.80 1.01 -0.02
CA GLU A 383 30.13 1.31 1.37
C GLU A 383 29.47 0.30 2.31
#